data_b4bf080ec3b69f16bf86bd1084513f50
#
_entry.id   b4bf080ec3b69f16bf86bd1084513f50
#
_cell.length_a   1.000
_cell.length_b   1.000
_cell.length_c   1.000
_cell.angle_alpha   90.00
_cell.angle_beta   90.00
_cell.angle_gamma   90.00
#
_symmetry.space_group_name_H-M   'P 1'
#
loop_
_entity.id
_entity.type
_entity.pdbx_description
1 polymer ?
#
loop_
_entity_poly.entity_id
_entity_poly.type
_entity_poly.pdbx_seq_one_letter_code
_entity_poly.pdbx_strand_id
1 'polypeptide(L)'
;MLQGFKGVPRAVWMLSPGVFVNAVSSFTFVFVFVYLTGPRGLSVTEAGLVTGIGGIGLIAGNFTGGGYGDRFGHRRVLLIASALAGGALTLLPLMPTSALYAALPLAQYALGAIRSANAALVAVIVPEGARRQAFAVVRCVSNGGFTLGPPLGALIATGLSYDWLFVADGVGTLFFALWTARVVPARSAARAPAAAPDGGLGRGAWGELRARPAVLVLLGAILVVDVVYRQQYSTFPVHLADHGLDTGAYGLILALNGAVILVLELPAAVALRARPPLRVVGVGLLLVGAGYGALLLGTGVATAVVMMVLLSLGEILYKTPATAYVADQAPAHAIGLYQSLYAGVSVSGVVLGPPLGGALYSAAPGLLWPLCVVLAAGAGAAVLWAHAEQQRRAARPARPAHETGSQPQAVAG
;
A
#
# COMPACT_ATOMS: atom_id res chain seq x y z
N MET A 1 -0.97 -24.37 13.84
CA MET A 1 -1.35 -23.02 13.39
C MET A 1 -2.60 -22.45 14.10
N LEU A 2 -3.68 -23.19 14.27
CA LEU A 2 -4.94 -22.69 14.89
C LEU A 2 -4.84 -22.30 16.38
N GLN A 3 -3.86 -22.80 17.12
CA GLN A 3 -3.67 -22.44 18.55
C GLN A 3 -3.27 -20.98 18.76
N GLY A 4 -2.60 -20.34 17.80
CA GLY A 4 -2.20 -18.93 17.87
C GLY A 4 -3.35 -17.92 17.78
N PHE A 5 -4.54 -18.35 17.36
CA PHE A 5 -5.72 -17.47 17.21
C PHE A 5 -6.74 -17.57 18.36
N LYS A 6 -6.48 -18.41 19.37
CA LYS A 6 -7.38 -18.59 20.53
C LYS A 6 -7.61 -17.31 21.35
N GLY A 7 -6.76 -16.29 21.21
CA GLY A 7 -6.89 -14.99 21.90
C GLY A 7 -7.61 -13.90 21.10
N VAL A 8 -8.01 -14.15 19.84
CA VAL A 8 -8.67 -13.14 19.01
C VAL A 8 -10.12 -12.97 19.45
N PRO A 9 -10.57 -11.75 19.83
CA PRO A 9 -11.94 -11.51 20.27
C PRO A 9 -12.96 -11.92 19.21
N ARG A 10 -14.12 -12.44 19.67
CA ARG A 10 -15.24 -12.83 18.79
C ARG A 10 -15.68 -11.70 17.87
N ALA A 11 -15.57 -10.45 18.33
CA ALA A 11 -15.92 -9.26 17.53
C ALA A 11 -15.12 -9.16 16.23
N VAL A 12 -13.84 -9.55 16.20
CA VAL A 12 -13.00 -9.54 14.99
C VAL A 12 -13.48 -10.58 13.99
N TRP A 13 -13.79 -11.78 14.45
CA TRP A 13 -14.34 -12.85 13.59
C TRP A 13 -15.71 -12.48 13.03
N MET A 14 -16.53 -11.80 13.83
CA MET A 14 -17.84 -11.30 13.35
C MET A 14 -17.70 -10.15 12.36
N LEU A 15 -16.64 -9.33 12.46
CA LEU A 15 -16.37 -8.24 11.50
C LEU A 15 -15.79 -8.78 10.17
N SER A 16 -15.08 -9.90 10.20
CA SER A 16 -14.36 -10.49 9.07
C SER A 16 -15.19 -10.71 7.80
N PRO A 17 -16.46 -11.20 7.84
CA PRO A 17 -17.28 -11.33 6.63
C PRO A 17 -17.51 -10.00 5.91
N GLY A 18 -17.78 -8.92 6.65
CA GLY A 18 -17.92 -7.59 6.08
C GLY A 18 -16.63 -7.08 5.43
N VAL A 19 -15.50 -7.29 6.10
CA VAL A 19 -14.16 -6.96 5.57
C VAL A 19 -13.87 -7.77 4.31
N PHE A 20 -14.19 -9.05 4.28
CA PHE A 20 -13.99 -9.92 3.13
C PHE A 20 -14.80 -9.44 1.92
N VAL A 21 -16.11 -9.21 2.09
CA VAL A 21 -16.98 -8.73 1.00
C VAL A 21 -16.47 -7.39 0.46
N ASN A 22 -16.12 -6.44 1.34
CA ASN A 22 -15.57 -5.15 0.93
C ASN A 22 -14.23 -5.29 0.18
N ALA A 23 -13.41 -6.27 0.56
CA ALA A 23 -12.14 -6.52 -0.13
C ALA A 23 -12.34 -7.19 -1.50
N VAL A 24 -13.27 -8.15 -1.61
CA VAL A 24 -13.66 -8.77 -2.89
C VAL A 24 -14.20 -7.73 -3.85
N SER A 25 -15.07 -6.84 -3.37
CA SER A 25 -15.74 -5.82 -4.20
C SER A 25 -14.91 -4.56 -4.47
N SER A 26 -13.65 -4.49 -4.04
CA SER A 26 -12.77 -3.32 -4.31
C SER A 26 -12.37 -3.21 -5.79
N PHE A 27 -13.35 -3.25 -6.69
CA PHE A 27 -13.16 -3.26 -8.13
C PHE A 27 -12.66 -1.92 -8.66
N THR A 28 -13.12 -0.81 -8.10
CA THR A 28 -12.68 0.54 -8.48
C THR A 28 -11.16 0.67 -8.40
N PHE A 29 -10.54 0.12 -7.36
CA PHE A 29 -9.09 0.16 -7.20
C PHE A 29 -8.33 -0.51 -8.34
N VAL A 30 -8.89 -1.60 -8.89
CA VAL A 30 -8.28 -2.43 -9.94
C VAL A 30 -8.62 -1.94 -11.33
N PHE A 31 -9.89 -1.63 -11.58
CA PHE A 31 -10.43 -1.46 -12.93
C PHE A 31 -10.71 0.00 -13.32
N VAL A 32 -10.56 0.97 -12.41
CA VAL A 32 -10.87 2.38 -12.71
C VAL A 32 -10.09 2.90 -13.92
N PHE A 33 -8.81 2.53 -14.05
CA PHE A 33 -7.98 2.99 -15.16
C PHE A 33 -8.47 2.42 -16.49
N VAL A 34 -8.79 1.11 -16.54
CA VAL A 34 -9.35 0.43 -17.70
C VAL A 34 -10.71 1.00 -18.09
N TYR A 35 -11.56 1.30 -17.08
CA TYR A 35 -12.84 1.94 -17.29
C TYR A 35 -12.74 3.32 -17.92
N LEU A 36 -11.78 4.13 -17.45
CA LEU A 36 -11.56 5.46 -17.97
C LEU A 36 -11.04 5.44 -19.41
N THR A 37 -10.09 4.54 -19.72
CA THR A 37 -9.49 4.45 -21.05
C THR A 37 -10.36 3.72 -22.06
N GLY A 38 -11.13 2.71 -21.65
CA GLY A 38 -12.03 1.94 -22.50
C GLY A 38 -13.41 2.59 -22.59
N PRO A 39 -14.39 2.24 -21.72
CA PRO A 39 -15.78 2.69 -21.84
C PRO A 39 -15.99 4.21 -21.83
N ARG A 40 -15.11 4.96 -21.12
CA ARG A 40 -15.21 6.42 -21.02
C ARG A 40 -14.42 7.17 -22.09
N GLY A 41 -13.59 6.48 -22.87
CA GLY A 41 -12.86 7.03 -24.02
C GLY A 41 -11.81 8.08 -23.68
N LEU A 42 -11.35 8.15 -22.42
CA LEU A 42 -10.27 9.05 -22.04
C LEU A 42 -8.93 8.54 -22.60
N SER A 43 -8.07 9.45 -22.97
CA SER A 43 -6.67 9.10 -23.25
C SER A 43 -5.98 8.52 -22.03
N VAL A 44 -4.91 7.75 -22.26
CA VAL A 44 -4.11 7.14 -21.16
C VAL A 44 -3.56 8.21 -20.22
N THR A 45 -3.19 9.38 -20.76
CA THR A 45 -2.74 10.54 -19.98
C THR A 45 -3.86 11.10 -19.09
N GLU A 46 -5.05 11.34 -19.66
CA GLU A 46 -6.20 11.87 -18.91
C GLU A 46 -6.65 10.89 -17.83
N ALA A 47 -6.77 9.59 -18.16
CA ALA A 47 -7.06 8.55 -17.17
C ALA A 47 -6.02 8.51 -16.04
N GLY A 48 -4.74 8.72 -16.38
CA GLY A 48 -3.65 8.87 -15.42
C GLY A 48 -3.84 10.05 -14.48
N LEU A 49 -4.20 11.22 -15.01
CA LEU A 49 -4.48 12.41 -14.20
C LEU A 49 -5.67 12.20 -13.27
N VAL A 50 -6.79 11.69 -13.78
CA VAL A 50 -8.00 11.45 -12.98
C VAL A 50 -7.73 10.46 -11.84
N THR A 51 -7.03 9.37 -12.12
CA THR A 51 -6.66 8.38 -11.09
C THR A 51 -5.64 8.93 -10.10
N GLY A 52 -4.69 9.74 -10.54
CA GLY A 52 -3.72 10.42 -9.67
C GLY A 52 -4.39 11.39 -8.71
N ILE A 53 -5.30 12.24 -9.21
CA ILE A 53 -6.11 13.15 -8.37
C ILE A 53 -6.99 12.33 -7.39
N GLY A 54 -7.55 11.20 -7.85
CA GLY A 54 -8.23 10.23 -6.98
C GLY A 54 -7.34 9.72 -5.85
N GLY A 55 -6.08 9.44 -6.14
CA GLY A 55 -5.07 9.07 -5.15
C GLY A 55 -4.84 10.13 -4.08
N ILE A 56 -4.86 11.42 -4.44
CA ILE A 56 -4.80 12.53 -3.46
C ILE A 56 -6.01 12.47 -2.54
N GLY A 57 -7.21 12.25 -3.07
CA GLY A 57 -8.42 12.04 -2.28
C GLY A 57 -8.26 10.91 -1.27
N LEU A 58 -7.77 9.74 -1.72
CA LEU A 58 -7.53 8.57 -0.87
C LEU A 58 -6.58 8.86 0.29
N ILE A 59 -5.48 9.58 0.01
CA ILE A 59 -4.50 9.97 1.02
C ILE A 59 -5.14 10.93 2.02
N ALA A 60 -5.78 11.99 1.55
CA ALA A 60 -6.42 12.99 2.40
C ALA A 60 -7.48 12.34 3.31
N GLY A 61 -8.31 11.44 2.77
CA GLY A 61 -9.30 10.69 3.54
C GLY A 61 -8.66 9.78 4.60
N ASN A 62 -7.56 9.14 4.28
CA ASN A 62 -6.84 8.27 5.22
C ASN A 62 -6.28 9.05 6.42
N PHE A 63 -5.72 10.24 6.19
CA PHE A 63 -5.22 11.11 7.26
C PHE A 63 -6.35 11.74 8.08
N THR A 64 -7.36 12.31 7.44
CA THR A 64 -8.45 13.03 8.14
C THR A 64 -9.43 12.06 8.80
N GLY A 65 -9.66 10.88 8.23
CA GLY A 65 -10.58 9.87 8.76
C GLY A 65 -10.20 9.38 10.16
N GLY A 66 -8.89 9.29 10.47
CA GLY A 66 -8.40 9.02 11.82
C GLY A 66 -8.82 10.11 12.81
N GLY A 67 -8.51 11.37 12.49
CA GLY A 67 -8.87 12.52 13.33
C GLY A 67 -10.37 12.70 13.52
N TYR A 68 -11.18 12.49 12.49
CA TYR A 68 -12.64 12.44 12.62
C TYR A 68 -13.09 11.28 13.50
N GLY A 69 -12.43 10.12 13.39
CA GLY A 69 -12.70 8.96 14.24
C GLY A 69 -12.47 9.25 15.72
N ASP A 70 -11.38 9.94 16.05
CA ASP A 70 -11.07 10.35 17.43
C ASP A 70 -12.10 11.34 17.98
N ARG A 71 -12.59 12.25 17.13
CA ARG A 71 -13.54 13.30 17.53
C ARG A 71 -14.99 12.82 17.60
N PHE A 72 -15.44 12.06 16.60
CA PHE A 72 -16.85 11.68 16.41
C PHE A 72 -17.12 10.20 16.68
N GLY A 73 -16.08 9.40 16.91
CA GLY A 73 -16.12 7.95 17.09
C GLY A 73 -15.87 7.18 15.78
N HIS A 74 -14.91 6.27 15.81
CA HIS A 74 -14.45 5.49 14.62
C HIS A 74 -15.59 4.75 13.91
N ARG A 75 -16.54 4.17 14.67
CA ARG A 75 -17.71 3.50 14.10
C ARG A 75 -18.59 4.44 13.30
N ARG A 76 -18.88 5.65 13.80
CA ARG A 76 -19.71 6.63 13.09
C ARG A 76 -19.05 7.10 11.81
N VAL A 77 -17.76 7.43 11.88
CA VAL A 77 -16.98 7.85 10.71
C VAL A 77 -16.96 6.75 9.66
N LEU A 78 -16.72 5.49 10.05
CA LEU A 78 -16.76 4.34 9.14
C LEU A 78 -18.12 4.24 8.46
N LEU A 79 -19.23 4.30 9.19
CA LEU A 79 -20.59 4.15 8.64
C LEU A 79 -20.93 5.29 7.67
N ILE A 80 -20.65 6.55 8.06
CA ILE A 80 -20.90 7.72 7.20
C ILE A 80 -20.03 7.69 5.95
N ALA A 81 -18.73 7.45 6.11
CA ALA A 81 -17.81 7.36 4.99
C ALA A 81 -18.18 6.21 4.03
N SER A 82 -18.62 5.05 4.56
CA SER A 82 -19.08 3.94 3.72
C SER A 82 -20.39 4.26 3.00
N ALA A 83 -21.31 4.97 3.63
CA ALA A 83 -22.53 5.42 2.96
C ALA A 83 -22.23 6.41 1.82
N LEU A 84 -21.33 7.37 2.06
CA LEU A 84 -20.90 8.33 1.04
C LEU A 84 -20.14 7.66 -0.10
N ALA A 85 -19.14 6.81 0.21
CA ALA A 85 -18.38 6.09 -0.80
C ALA A 85 -19.25 5.12 -1.59
N GLY A 86 -20.06 4.31 -0.90
CA GLY A 86 -20.95 3.34 -1.55
C GLY A 86 -21.99 4.00 -2.44
N GLY A 87 -22.61 5.09 -1.98
CA GLY A 87 -23.53 5.89 -2.79
C GLY A 87 -22.84 6.53 -4.00
N ALA A 88 -21.69 7.17 -3.79
CA ALA A 88 -20.92 7.80 -4.88
C ALA A 88 -20.50 6.77 -5.95
N LEU A 89 -19.96 5.60 -5.53
CA LEU A 89 -19.56 4.54 -6.45
C LEU A 89 -20.76 3.97 -7.24
N THR A 90 -21.89 3.71 -6.57
CA THR A 90 -23.10 3.20 -7.23
C THR A 90 -23.65 4.17 -8.28
N LEU A 91 -23.54 5.48 -8.03
CA LEU A 91 -23.99 6.52 -8.94
C LEU A 91 -22.95 6.90 -10.02
N LEU A 92 -21.71 6.51 -9.86
CA LEU A 92 -20.60 6.90 -10.73
C LEU A 92 -20.84 6.56 -12.21
N PRO A 93 -21.40 5.40 -12.59
CA PRO A 93 -21.69 5.08 -13.98
C PRO A 93 -22.69 6.03 -14.66
N LEU A 94 -23.59 6.63 -13.89
CA LEU A 94 -24.61 7.54 -14.39
C LEU A 94 -24.09 8.97 -14.62
N MET A 95 -22.87 9.26 -14.14
CA MET A 95 -22.26 10.58 -14.24
C MET A 95 -21.62 10.80 -15.62
N PRO A 96 -21.67 12.03 -16.17
CA PRO A 96 -20.90 12.38 -17.36
C PRO A 96 -19.40 12.30 -17.07
N THR A 97 -18.59 12.04 -18.11
CA THR A 97 -17.13 11.89 -17.98
C THR A 97 -16.47 13.09 -17.29
N SER A 98 -16.94 14.31 -17.57
CA SER A 98 -16.44 15.53 -16.92
C SER A 98 -16.65 15.55 -15.40
N ALA A 99 -17.75 14.95 -14.91
CA ALA A 99 -18.01 14.87 -13.46
C ALA A 99 -17.08 13.87 -12.75
N LEU A 100 -16.48 12.92 -13.46
CA LEU A 100 -15.57 11.93 -12.87
C LEU A 100 -14.31 12.56 -12.28
N TYR A 101 -13.87 13.70 -12.82
CA TYR A 101 -12.72 14.45 -12.28
C TYR A 101 -12.93 14.94 -10.83
N ALA A 102 -14.18 15.13 -10.40
CA ALA A 102 -14.54 15.48 -9.03
C ALA A 102 -15.09 14.29 -8.23
N ALA A 103 -15.92 13.46 -8.86
CA ALA A 103 -16.58 12.34 -8.17
C ALA A 103 -15.61 11.26 -7.72
N LEU A 104 -14.62 10.90 -8.54
CA LEU A 104 -13.59 9.91 -8.16
C LEU A 104 -12.73 10.34 -6.97
N PRO A 105 -12.15 11.55 -6.93
CA PRO A 105 -11.42 12.01 -5.74
C PRO A 105 -12.27 12.04 -4.47
N LEU A 106 -13.54 12.42 -4.56
CA LEU A 106 -14.47 12.42 -3.41
C LEU A 106 -14.81 11.00 -2.94
N ALA A 107 -15.07 10.07 -3.86
CA ALA A 107 -15.27 8.66 -3.53
C ALA A 107 -14.01 8.05 -2.89
N GLN A 108 -12.84 8.31 -3.47
CA GLN A 108 -11.54 7.84 -2.94
C GLN A 108 -11.22 8.46 -1.57
N TYR A 109 -11.58 9.73 -1.33
CA TYR A 109 -11.49 10.35 -0.02
C TYR A 109 -12.30 9.57 1.04
N ALA A 110 -13.54 9.26 0.72
CA ALA A 110 -14.39 8.48 1.61
C ALA A 110 -13.84 7.05 1.84
N LEU A 111 -13.32 6.38 0.79
CA LEU A 111 -12.64 5.08 0.91
C LEU A 111 -11.39 5.16 1.81
N GLY A 112 -10.62 6.23 1.71
CA GLY A 112 -9.48 6.50 2.59
C GLY A 112 -9.92 6.61 4.05
N ALA A 113 -10.98 7.37 4.32
CA ALA A 113 -11.53 7.52 5.66
C ALA A 113 -12.08 6.20 6.23
N ILE A 114 -12.68 5.34 5.40
CA ILE A 114 -13.09 3.98 5.79
C ILE A 114 -11.88 3.17 6.27
N ARG A 115 -10.77 3.19 5.51
CA ARG A 115 -9.57 2.39 5.84
C ARG A 115 -9.00 2.77 7.20
N SER A 116 -8.82 4.06 7.47
CA SER A 116 -8.28 4.53 8.75
C SER A 116 -9.26 4.30 9.90
N ALA A 117 -10.55 4.57 9.70
CA ALA A 117 -11.58 4.34 10.70
C ALA A 117 -11.75 2.86 11.05
N ASN A 118 -11.67 1.95 10.06
CA ASN A 118 -11.71 0.50 10.28
C ASN A 118 -10.49 0.01 11.08
N ALA A 119 -9.30 0.46 10.73
CA ALA A 119 -8.08 0.09 11.46
C ALA A 119 -8.16 0.56 12.93
N ALA A 120 -8.58 1.80 13.16
CA ALA A 120 -8.76 2.34 14.50
C ALA A 120 -9.89 1.62 15.27
N LEU A 121 -11.01 1.30 14.61
CA LEU A 121 -12.11 0.54 15.22
C LEU A 121 -11.63 -0.83 15.72
N VAL A 122 -10.88 -1.56 14.90
CA VAL A 122 -10.27 -2.86 15.30
C VAL A 122 -9.36 -2.65 16.51
N ALA A 123 -8.53 -1.61 16.53
CA ALA A 123 -7.63 -1.32 17.64
C ALA A 123 -8.38 -1.02 18.95
N VAL A 124 -9.56 -0.37 18.86
CA VAL A 124 -10.40 -0.01 20.04
C VAL A 124 -11.16 -1.23 20.59
N ILE A 125 -11.71 -2.08 19.71
CA ILE A 125 -12.52 -3.22 20.15
C ILE A 125 -11.68 -4.43 20.62
N VAL A 126 -10.36 -4.40 20.37
CA VAL A 126 -9.45 -5.50 20.69
C VAL A 126 -8.52 -5.11 21.85
N PRO A 127 -8.42 -5.94 22.91
CA PRO A 127 -7.44 -5.76 23.99
C PRO A 127 -6.01 -5.69 23.45
N GLU A 128 -5.14 -4.91 24.11
CA GLU A 128 -3.76 -4.65 23.63
C GLU A 128 -2.97 -5.92 23.35
N GLY A 129 -3.04 -6.93 24.21
CA GLY A 129 -2.33 -8.20 24.03
C GLY A 129 -2.79 -9.04 22.84
N ALA A 130 -3.99 -8.79 22.28
CA ALA A 130 -4.57 -9.52 21.15
C ALA A 130 -4.55 -8.71 19.82
N ARG A 131 -4.16 -7.44 19.84
CA ARG A 131 -4.19 -6.56 18.66
C ARG A 131 -3.39 -7.13 17.47
N ARG A 132 -2.18 -7.65 17.74
CA ARG A 132 -1.32 -8.21 16.69
C ARG A 132 -2.01 -9.36 15.94
N GLN A 133 -2.65 -10.28 16.66
CA GLN A 133 -3.37 -11.40 16.05
C GLN A 133 -4.62 -10.93 15.32
N ALA A 134 -5.36 -9.96 15.90
CA ALA A 134 -6.54 -9.40 15.28
C ALA A 134 -6.24 -8.73 13.94
N PHE A 135 -5.19 -7.90 13.88
CA PHE A 135 -4.75 -7.29 12.62
C PHE A 135 -4.27 -8.32 11.60
N ALA A 136 -3.61 -9.41 12.06
CA ALA A 136 -3.21 -10.50 11.18
C ALA A 136 -4.43 -11.22 10.56
N VAL A 137 -5.51 -11.45 11.34
CA VAL A 137 -6.77 -12.00 10.82
C VAL A 137 -7.40 -11.08 9.80
N VAL A 138 -7.56 -9.78 10.14
CA VAL A 138 -8.15 -8.79 9.24
C VAL A 138 -7.35 -8.69 7.93
N ARG A 139 -6.03 -8.70 8.00
CA ARG A 139 -5.15 -8.68 6.82
C ARG A 139 -5.30 -9.95 5.98
N CYS A 140 -5.31 -11.13 6.60
CA CYS A 140 -5.51 -12.40 5.90
C CYS A 140 -6.86 -12.42 5.15
N VAL A 141 -7.93 -11.99 5.82
CA VAL A 141 -9.27 -11.90 5.24
C VAL A 141 -9.32 -10.91 4.07
N SER A 142 -8.70 -9.74 4.23
CA SER A 142 -8.63 -8.72 3.17
C SER A 142 -7.83 -9.21 1.97
N ASN A 143 -6.68 -9.86 2.19
CA ASN A 143 -5.86 -10.42 1.11
C ASN A 143 -6.60 -11.55 0.37
N GLY A 144 -7.30 -12.42 1.10
CA GLY A 144 -8.15 -13.46 0.50
C GLY A 144 -9.25 -12.85 -0.38
N GLY A 145 -9.91 -11.79 0.09
CA GLY A 145 -10.88 -11.05 -0.70
C GLY A 145 -10.25 -10.40 -1.94
N PHE A 146 -9.11 -9.75 -1.77
CA PHE A 146 -8.39 -9.11 -2.88
C PHE A 146 -7.87 -10.10 -3.93
N THR A 147 -7.59 -11.36 -3.55
CA THR A 147 -7.22 -12.42 -4.48
C THR A 147 -8.39 -12.81 -5.39
N LEU A 148 -9.62 -12.84 -4.85
CA LEU A 148 -10.82 -13.22 -5.60
C LEU A 148 -11.44 -12.03 -6.36
N GLY A 149 -11.18 -10.81 -5.91
CA GLY A 149 -11.74 -9.58 -6.51
C GLY A 149 -11.45 -9.44 -8.00
N PRO A 150 -10.19 -9.40 -8.44
CA PRO A 150 -9.86 -9.16 -9.85
C PRO A 150 -10.48 -10.14 -10.85
N PRO A 151 -10.45 -11.47 -10.64
CA PRO A 151 -11.12 -12.39 -11.57
C PRO A 151 -12.64 -12.23 -11.57
N LEU A 152 -13.28 -11.99 -10.42
CA LEU A 152 -14.70 -11.71 -10.35
C LEU A 152 -15.06 -10.39 -11.05
N GLY A 153 -14.22 -9.36 -10.85
CA GLY A 153 -14.38 -8.09 -11.54
C GLY A 153 -14.22 -8.23 -13.05
N ALA A 154 -13.24 -9.02 -13.51
CA ALA A 154 -13.09 -9.32 -14.93
C ALA A 154 -14.32 -10.03 -15.52
N LEU A 155 -14.89 -11.02 -14.81
CA LEU A 155 -16.14 -11.68 -15.21
C LEU A 155 -17.32 -10.72 -15.29
N ILE A 156 -17.44 -9.79 -14.33
CA ILE A 156 -18.48 -8.74 -14.35
C ILE A 156 -18.25 -7.81 -15.55
N ALA A 157 -17.03 -7.36 -15.79
CA ALA A 157 -16.70 -6.43 -16.87
C ALA A 157 -16.97 -7.04 -18.25
N THR A 158 -16.62 -8.33 -18.45
CA THR A 158 -16.76 -9.02 -19.74
C THR A 158 -18.16 -9.61 -19.96
N GLY A 159 -18.80 -10.11 -18.90
CA GLY A 159 -20.10 -10.76 -18.99
C GLY A 159 -21.31 -9.81 -18.90
N LEU A 160 -21.13 -8.66 -18.23
CA LEU A 160 -22.18 -7.64 -18.06
C LEU A 160 -21.72 -6.31 -18.67
N SER A 161 -21.07 -5.46 -17.85
CA SER A 161 -20.40 -4.22 -18.27
C SER A 161 -19.47 -3.71 -17.17
N TYR A 162 -18.58 -2.79 -17.54
CA TYR A 162 -17.72 -2.10 -16.58
C TYR A 162 -18.49 -1.27 -15.55
N ASP A 163 -19.68 -0.78 -15.89
CA ASP A 163 -20.51 0.01 -14.97
C ASP A 163 -20.91 -0.80 -13.74
N TRP A 164 -21.19 -2.09 -13.93
CA TRP A 164 -21.53 -2.99 -12.83
C TRP A 164 -20.40 -3.20 -11.83
N LEU A 165 -19.15 -2.95 -12.20
CA LEU A 165 -18.02 -2.98 -11.27
C LEU A 165 -18.18 -1.94 -10.17
N PHE A 166 -18.57 -0.71 -10.55
CA PHE A 166 -18.77 0.40 -9.61
C PHE A 166 -20.01 0.21 -8.76
N VAL A 167 -21.11 -0.30 -9.37
CA VAL A 167 -22.31 -0.66 -8.63
C VAL A 167 -22.01 -1.75 -7.60
N ALA A 168 -21.31 -2.81 -7.99
CA ALA A 168 -20.95 -3.91 -7.09
C ALA A 168 -19.98 -3.46 -5.98
N ASP A 169 -19.01 -2.58 -6.27
CA ASP A 169 -18.11 -1.99 -5.28
C ASP A 169 -18.91 -1.12 -4.29
N GLY A 170 -19.80 -0.27 -4.80
CA GLY A 170 -20.69 0.55 -3.98
C GLY A 170 -21.59 -0.29 -3.07
N VAL A 171 -22.23 -1.32 -3.60
CA VAL A 171 -23.08 -2.25 -2.84
C VAL A 171 -22.26 -3.03 -1.80
N GLY A 172 -21.06 -3.51 -2.14
CA GLY A 172 -20.16 -4.19 -1.20
C GLY A 172 -19.72 -3.26 -0.06
N THR A 173 -19.44 -2.00 -0.37
CA THR A 173 -19.11 -0.97 0.63
C THR A 173 -20.29 -0.66 1.54
N LEU A 174 -21.51 -0.56 1.00
CA LEU A 174 -22.74 -0.39 1.79
C LEU A 174 -23.03 -1.63 2.64
N PHE A 175 -22.85 -2.82 2.09
CA PHE A 175 -22.95 -4.07 2.87
C PHE A 175 -21.98 -4.06 4.05
N PHE A 176 -20.73 -3.67 3.84
CA PHE A 176 -19.75 -3.54 4.91
C PHE A 176 -20.20 -2.58 6.02
N ALA A 177 -20.80 -1.44 5.64
CA ALA A 177 -21.37 -0.49 6.60
C ALA A 177 -22.50 -1.13 7.42
N LEU A 178 -23.49 -1.73 6.76
CA LEU A 178 -24.64 -2.38 7.40
C LEU A 178 -24.21 -3.54 8.30
N TRP A 179 -23.27 -4.34 7.83
CA TRP A 179 -22.69 -5.44 8.60
C TRP A 179 -21.99 -4.93 9.86
N THR A 180 -21.12 -3.94 9.72
CA THR A 180 -20.42 -3.31 10.85
C THR A 180 -21.42 -2.66 11.84
N ALA A 181 -22.48 -2.05 11.35
CA ALA A 181 -23.52 -1.46 12.18
C ALA A 181 -24.23 -2.51 13.07
N ARG A 182 -24.42 -3.73 12.55
CA ARG A 182 -25.05 -4.84 13.28
C ARG A 182 -24.12 -5.55 14.25
N VAL A 183 -22.85 -5.70 13.87
CA VAL A 183 -21.87 -6.53 14.59
C VAL A 183 -21.16 -5.75 15.69
N VAL A 184 -20.88 -4.47 15.46
CA VAL A 184 -20.16 -3.62 16.42
C VAL A 184 -21.15 -2.70 17.13
N PRO A 185 -21.45 -2.94 18.44
CA PRO A 185 -22.34 -2.08 19.21
C PRO A 185 -21.82 -0.66 19.32
N ALA A 186 -22.74 0.34 19.35
CA ALA A 186 -22.38 1.75 19.44
C ALA A 186 -21.59 2.07 20.73
N ARG A 187 -21.86 1.36 21.82
CA ARG A 187 -21.18 1.52 23.11
C ARG A 187 -19.74 1.00 23.13
N SER A 188 -19.41 -0.01 22.33
CA SER A 188 -18.06 -0.59 22.28
C SER A 188 -17.06 0.30 21.53
N ALA A 189 -17.55 1.30 20.80
CA ALA A 189 -16.77 2.25 20.03
C ALA A 189 -16.61 3.62 20.73
N ALA A 190 -16.92 3.68 22.03
CA ALA A 190 -16.75 4.89 22.81
C ALA A 190 -15.27 5.17 23.04
N ARG A 191 -14.86 6.29 22.48
CA ARG A 191 -13.69 7.13 22.75
C ARG A 191 -12.49 6.42 23.39
N ALA A 192 -11.54 5.96 22.54
CA ALA A 192 -10.17 5.84 23.00
C ALA A 192 -9.69 7.23 23.46
N PRO A 193 -8.93 7.34 24.57
CA PRO A 193 -8.25 8.58 24.91
C PRO A 193 -7.50 9.03 23.66
N ALA A 194 -7.70 10.28 23.25
CA ALA A 194 -6.92 10.87 22.18
C ALA A 194 -5.45 10.67 22.54
N ALA A 195 -4.74 9.83 21.77
CA ALA A 195 -3.29 9.86 21.83
C ALA A 195 -2.93 11.31 21.47
N ALA A 196 -2.31 12.00 22.41
CA ALA A 196 -1.91 13.37 22.21
C ALA A 196 -1.12 13.45 20.90
N PRO A 197 -1.36 14.45 20.04
CA PRO A 197 -0.56 14.66 18.83
C PRO A 197 0.79 15.30 19.22
N ASP A 198 1.54 14.65 20.09
CA ASP A 198 2.90 15.04 20.47
C ASP A 198 3.93 14.45 19.51
N GLY A 199 3.64 14.51 18.23
CA GLY A 199 4.51 14.14 17.14
C GLY A 199 4.61 15.23 16.08
N GLY A 200 4.56 16.48 16.46
CA GLY A 200 4.92 17.58 15.57
C GLY A 200 6.34 17.35 15.06
N LEU A 201 6.55 17.60 13.76
CA LEU A 201 7.85 17.65 13.09
C LEU A 201 8.81 18.65 13.78
N GLY A 202 9.22 18.33 15.02
CA GLY A 202 10.18 19.11 15.76
C GLY A 202 11.50 19.15 14.99
N ARG A 203 12.18 20.32 14.97
CA ARG A 203 13.49 20.49 14.31
C ARG A 203 14.49 19.38 14.67
N GLY A 204 14.39 18.78 15.87
CA GLY A 204 15.20 17.66 16.32
C GLY A 204 14.98 16.37 15.52
N ALA A 205 13.74 15.99 15.24
CA ALA A 205 13.41 14.74 14.55
C ALA A 205 13.93 14.70 13.10
N TRP A 206 13.95 15.84 12.40
CA TRP A 206 14.58 15.96 11.07
C TRP A 206 16.10 15.84 11.14
N GLY A 207 16.74 16.37 12.20
CA GLY A 207 18.16 16.19 12.42
C GLY A 207 18.55 14.73 12.61
N GLU A 208 17.77 14.01 13.42
CA GLU A 208 17.97 12.58 13.66
C GLU A 208 17.73 11.73 12.40
N LEU A 209 16.72 12.06 11.58
CA LEU A 209 16.48 11.37 10.32
C LEU A 209 17.65 11.58 9.35
N ARG A 210 18.17 12.81 9.24
CA ARG A 210 19.36 13.12 8.43
C ARG A 210 20.60 12.38 8.90
N ALA A 211 20.73 12.09 10.18
CA ALA A 211 21.81 11.29 10.72
C ALA A 211 21.72 9.78 10.36
N ARG A 212 20.60 9.36 9.74
CA ARG A 212 20.34 7.96 9.35
C ARG A 212 20.22 7.81 7.83
N PRO A 213 21.32 7.93 7.08
CA PRO A 213 21.31 7.97 5.61
C PRO A 213 20.71 6.70 4.98
N ALA A 214 20.84 5.54 5.60
CA ALA A 214 20.25 4.30 5.10
C ALA A 214 18.71 4.32 5.12
N VAL A 215 18.09 4.99 6.10
CA VAL A 215 16.64 5.19 6.15
C VAL A 215 16.20 6.12 5.01
N LEU A 216 16.94 7.22 4.77
CA LEU A 216 16.64 8.15 3.68
C LEU A 216 16.77 7.48 2.31
N VAL A 217 17.83 6.69 2.09
CA VAL A 217 18.00 5.91 0.85
C VAL A 217 16.84 4.94 0.68
N LEU A 218 16.45 4.24 1.74
CA LEU A 218 15.32 3.32 1.69
C LEU A 218 14.01 4.04 1.35
N LEU A 219 13.70 5.16 1.99
CA LEU A 219 12.48 5.93 1.70
C LEU A 219 12.47 6.44 0.25
N GLY A 220 13.60 6.95 -0.26
CA GLY A 220 13.73 7.35 -1.66
C GLY A 220 13.55 6.18 -2.63
N ALA A 221 14.11 5.01 -2.32
CA ALA A 221 13.97 3.80 -3.11
C ALA A 221 12.52 3.30 -3.14
N ILE A 222 11.81 3.33 -2.00
CA ILE A 222 10.40 2.97 -1.91
C ILE A 222 9.52 3.92 -2.72
N LEU A 223 9.77 5.24 -2.66
CA LEU A 223 9.07 6.23 -3.48
C LEU A 223 9.14 5.89 -4.96
N VAL A 224 10.35 5.63 -5.45
CA VAL A 224 10.58 5.29 -6.86
C VAL A 224 9.90 3.98 -7.24
N VAL A 225 10.10 2.93 -6.42
CA VAL A 225 9.57 1.60 -6.74
C VAL A 225 8.06 1.52 -6.59
N ASP A 226 7.43 2.26 -5.66
CA ASP A 226 5.97 2.27 -5.57
C ASP A 226 5.32 2.98 -6.76
N VAL A 227 5.98 3.98 -7.38
CA VAL A 227 5.56 4.55 -8.68
C VAL A 227 5.66 3.51 -9.80
N VAL A 228 6.77 2.76 -9.87
CA VAL A 228 6.97 1.66 -10.83
C VAL A 228 5.95 0.53 -10.58
N TYR A 229 5.83 0.08 -9.35
CA TYR A 229 4.90 -0.97 -8.96
C TYR A 229 3.45 -0.65 -9.34
N ARG A 230 3.08 0.62 -9.30
CA ARG A 230 1.72 1.06 -9.59
C ARG A 230 1.33 0.89 -11.05
N GLN A 231 2.29 0.73 -11.95
CA GLN A 231 2.00 0.51 -13.38
C GLN A 231 1.18 -0.75 -13.64
N GLN A 232 1.22 -1.75 -12.77
CA GLN A 232 0.39 -2.96 -12.90
C GLN A 232 -1.13 -2.66 -12.84
N TYR A 233 -1.55 -1.52 -12.26
CA TYR A 233 -2.95 -1.12 -12.12
C TYR A 233 -3.33 0.02 -13.09
N SER A 234 -2.39 0.59 -13.82
CA SER A 234 -2.61 1.71 -14.73
C SER A 234 -2.26 1.38 -16.18
N THR A 235 -1.00 1.45 -16.52
CA THR A 235 -0.55 1.26 -17.91
C THR A 235 -0.46 -0.20 -18.35
N PHE A 236 -0.25 -1.14 -17.44
CA PHE A 236 -0.14 -2.56 -17.77
C PHE A 236 -1.43 -3.15 -18.39
N PRO A 237 -2.65 -2.91 -17.87
CA PRO A 237 -3.86 -3.37 -18.55
C PRO A 237 -4.05 -2.76 -19.94
N VAL A 238 -3.62 -1.52 -20.17
CA VAL A 238 -3.63 -0.91 -21.50
C VAL A 238 -2.63 -1.61 -22.42
N HIS A 239 -1.43 -1.86 -21.93
CA HIS A 239 -0.42 -2.64 -22.66
C HIS A 239 -0.94 -4.03 -23.06
N LEU A 240 -1.64 -4.73 -22.19
CA LEU A 240 -2.25 -6.02 -22.50
C LEU A 240 -3.29 -5.88 -23.61
N ALA A 241 -4.17 -4.89 -23.53
CA ALA A 241 -5.20 -4.62 -24.54
C ALA A 241 -4.58 -4.28 -25.90
N ASP A 242 -3.54 -3.44 -25.95
CA ASP A 242 -2.80 -3.07 -27.17
C ASP A 242 -2.17 -4.28 -27.86
N HIS A 243 -1.93 -5.39 -27.11
CA HIS A 243 -1.36 -6.63 -27.62
C HIS A 243 -2.37 -7.79 -27.70
N GLY A 244 -3.69 -7.46 -27.71
CA GLY A 244 -4.77 -8.42 -27.96
C GLY A 244 -5.14 -9.30 -26.76
N LEU A 245 -4.69 -8.96 -25.56
CA LEU A 245 -5.10 -9.62 -24.31
C LEU A 245 -6.24 -8.85 -23.66
N ASP A 246 -7.32 -9.55 -23.34
CA ASP A 246 -8.55 -8.96 -22.82
C ASP A 246 -8.48 -8.68 -21.29
N THR A 247 -9.55 -8.06 -20.80
CA THR A 247 -9.71 -7.77 -19.37
C THR A 247 -9.79 -9.05 -18.51
N GLY A 248 -10.25 -10.17 -19.10
CA GLY A 248 -10.27 -11.48 -18.44
C GLY A 248 -8.87 -11.95 -18.11
N ALA A 249 -7.95 -11.89 -19.11
CA ALA A 249 -6.54 -12.21 -18.92
C ALA A 249 -5.89 -11.30 -17.86
N TYR A 250 -6.15 -9.99 -17.89
CA TYR A 250 -5.69 -9.05 -16.87
C TYR A 250 -6.14 -9.44 -15.46
N GLY A 251 -7.43 -9.75 -15.29
CA GLY A 251 -7.99 -10.15 -14.00
C GLY A 251 -7.35 -11.42 -13.44
N LEU A 252 -7.10 -12.43 -14.30
CA LEU A 252 -6.43 -13.68 -13.91
C LEU A 252 -4.96 -13.46 -13.55
N ILE A 253 -4.23 -12.67 -14.34
CA ILE A 253 -2.84 -12.32 -14.06
C ILE A 253 -2.74 -11.57 -12.72
N LEU A 254 -3.66 -10.66 -12.44
CA LEU A 254 -3.67 -9.93 -11.18
C LEU A 254 -4.09 -10.82 -9.99
N ALA A 255 -4.96 -11.80 -10.19
CA ALA A 255 -5.28 -12.81 -9.19
C ALA A 255 -4.06 -13.65 -8.80
N LEU A 256 -3.15 -13.89 -9.75
CA LEU A 256 -1.89 -14.59 -9.47
C LEU A 256 -1.02 -13.82 -8.47
N ASN A 257 -0.98 -12.48 -8.54
CA ASN A 257 -0.31 -11.66 -7.51
C ASN A 257 -0.86 -11.96 -6.12
N GLY A 258 -2.18 -11.87 -5.94
CA GLY A 258 -2.82 -12.16 -4.66
C GLY A 258 -2.57 -13.59 -4.19
N ALA A 259 -2.62 -14.59 -5.08
CA ALA A 259 -2.36 -15.99 -4.77
C ALA A 259 -0.91 -16.24 -4.32
N VAL A 260 0.07 -15.67 -5.03
CA VAL A 260 1.49 -15.77 -4.67
C VAL A 260 1.74 -15.16 -3.29
N ILE A 261 1.17 -13.96 -3.02
CA ILE A 261 1.30 -13.31 -1.72
C ILE A 261 0.66 -14.16 -0.62
N LEU A 262 -0.57 -14.64 -0.83
CA LEU A 262 -1.30 -15.44 0.16
C LEU A 262 -0.54 -16.71 0.56
N VAL A 263 0.10 -17.37 -0.41
CA VAL A 263 0.82 -18.63 -0.19
C VAL A 263 2.21 -18.39 0.39
N LEU A 264 2.93 -17.36 -0.10
CA LEU A 264 4.38 -17.23 0.17
C LEU A 264 4.73 -16.16 1.20
N GLU A 265 3.87 -15.17 1.51
CA GLU A 265 4.22 -14.08 2.44
C GLU A 265 4.61 -14.60 3.82
N LEU A 266 3.82 -15.52 4.39
CA LEU A 266 4.09 -16.06 5.72
C LEU A 266 5.32 -16.98 5.76
N PRO A 267 5.50 -17.96 4.84
CA PRO A 267 6.73 -18.73 4.73
C PRO A 267 7.98 -17.87 4.53
N ALA A 268 7.91 -16.86 3.67
CA ALA A 268 9.01 -15.93 3.41
C ALA A 268 9.37 -15.12 4.66
N ALA A 269 8.38 -14.60 5.38
CA ALA A 269 8.60 -13.85 6.63
C ALA A 269 9.34 -14.68 7.68
N VAL A 270 9.02 -15.99 7.79
CA VAL A 270 9.70 -16.91 8.71
C VAL A 270 11.11 -17.24 8.22
N ALA A 271 11.27 -17.58 6.95
CA ALA A 271 12.55 -17.99 6.37
C ALA A 271 13.59 -16.85 6.38
N LEU A 272 13.14 -15.60 6.21
CA LEU A 272 13.99 -14.44 6.07
C LEU A 272 14.21 -13.66 7.37
N ARG A 273 13.60 -14.07 8.49
CA ARG A 273 13.67 -13.35 9.77
C ARG A 273 15.09 -13.11 10.28
N ALA A 274 16.03 -14.00 9.95
CA ALA A 274 17.44 -13.90 10.34
C ALA A 274 18.32 -13.16 9.31
N ARG A 275 17.76 -12.76 8.18
CA ARG A 275 18.50 -12.06 7.12
C ARG A 275 18.47 -10.54 7.36
N PRO A 276 19.56 -9.81 6.99
CA PRO A 276 19.59 -8.35 7.09
C PRO A 276 18.44 -7.72 6.28
N PRO A 277 17.58 -6.89 6.91
CA PRO A 277 16.37 -6.36 6.24
C PRO A 277 16.67 -5.60 4.95
N LEU A 278 17.66 -4.71 4.93
CA LEU A 278 18.03 -3.93 3.73
C LEU A 278 18.49 -4.81 2.57
N ARG A 279 19.19 -5.92 2.85
CA ARG A 279 19.59 -6.87 1.81
C ARG A 279 18.36 -7.53 1.18
N VAL A 280 17.41 -7.96 2.00
CA VAL A 280 16.15 -8.57 1.53
C VAL A 280 15.35 -7.57 0.70
N VAL A 281 15.20 -6.34 1.19
CA VAL A 281 14.53 -5.25 0.48
C VAL A 281 15.20 -4.98 -0.87
N GLY A 282 16.53 -4.79 -0.90
CA GLY A 282 17.25 -4.51 -2.13
C GLY A 282 17.04 -5.60 -3.20
N VAL A 283 17.09 -6.88 -2.81
CA VAL A 283 16.77 -8.00 -3.70
C VAL A 283 15.31 -7.94 -4.17
N GLY A 284 14.36 -7.60 -3.28
CA GLY A 284 12.96 -7.44 -3.64
C GLY A 284 12.75 -6.36 -4.71
N LEU A 285 13.42 -5.21 -4.57
CA LEU A 285 13.36 -4.12 -5.55
C LEU A 285 13.95 -4.53 -6.91
N LEU A 286 15.05 -5.29 -6.91
CA LEU A 286 15.62 -5.86 -8.15
C LEU A 286 14.65 -6.82 -8.83
N LEU A 287 13.92 -7.65 -8.06
CA LEU A 287 12.90 -8.55 -8.62
C LEU A 287 11.73 -7.79 -9.23
N VAL A 288 11.31 -6.66 -8.65
CA VAL A 288 10.30 -5.77 -9.27
C VAL A 288 10.80 -5.29 -10.63
N GLY A 289 12.06 -4.84 -10.72
CA GLY A 289 12.66 -4.44 -11.99
C GLY A 289 12.74 -5.59 -13.00
N ALA A 290 13.19 -6.77 -12.56
CA ALA A 290 13.26 -7.97 -13.41
C ALA A 290 11.86 -8.39 -13.89
N GLY A 291 10.81 -8.21 -13.07
CA GLY A 291 9.43 -8.43 -13.45
C GLY A 291 9.05 -7.61 -14.68
N TYR A 292 9.20 -6.28 -14.61
CA TYR A 292 8.93 -5.41 -15.77
C TYR A 292 9.87 -5.70 -16.94
N GLY A 293 11.09 -6.18 -16.67
CA GLY A 293 12.04 -6.65 -17.69
C GLY A 293 11.51 -7.84 -18.51
N ALA A 294 10.66 -8.69 -17.94
CA ALA A 294 10.03 -9.79 -18.66
C ALA A 294 9.15 -9.30 -19.83
N LEU A 295 8.54 -8.10 -19.71
CA LEU A 295 7.74 -7.50 -20.78
C LEU A 295 8.58 -7.05 -21.99
N LEU A 296 9.90 -6.95 -21.85
CA LEU A 296 10.81 -6.66 -22.96
C LEU A 296 11.12 -7.89 -23.79
N LEU A 297 10.83 -9.09 -23.27
CA LEU A 297 11.08 -10.36 -23.95
C LEU A 297 9.91 -10.81 -24.83
N GLY A 298 8.75 -10.15 -24.71
CA GLY A 298 7.56 -10.45 -25.49
C GLY A 298 6.30 -9.84 -24.88
N THR A 299 5.19 -9.94 -25.61
CA THR A 299 3.91 -9.28 -25.29
C THR A 299 2.78 -10.26 -24.96
N GLY A 300 3.11 -11.56 -24.84
CA GLY A 300 2.12 -12.62 -24.62
C GLY A 300 1.81 -12.90 -23.14
N VAL A 301 0.86 -13.79 -22.90
CA VAL A 301 0.44 -14.22 -21.55
C VAL A 301 1.62 -14.74 -20.73
N ALA A 302 2.55 -15.48 -21.36
CA ALA A 302 3.68 -16.06 -20.65
C ALA A 302 4.59 -15.00 -20.01
N THR A 303 4.94 -13.95 -20.76
CA THR A 303 5.76 -12.84 -20.24
C THR A 303 5.02 -12.03 -19.17
N ALA A 304 3.71 -11.84 -19.32
CA ALA A 304 2.85 -11.19 -18.33
C ALA A 304 2.77 -12.01 -17.02
N VAL A 305 2.67 -13.34 -17.11
CA VAL A 305 2.70 -14.24 -15.94
C VAL A 305 4.05 -14.18 -15.24
N VAL A 306 5.17 -14.28 -16.00
CA VAL A 306 6.53 -14.17 -15.44
C VAL A 306 6.71 -12.81 -14.75
N MET A 307 6.29 -11.72 -15.40
CA MET A 307 6.28 -10.38 -14.81
C MET A 307 5.55 -10.38 -13.48
N MET A 308 4.32 -10.89 -13.44
CA MET A 308 3.48 -10.85 -12.23
C MET A 308 4.07 -11.70 -11.09
N VAL A 309 4.62 -12.87 -11.38
CA VAL A 309 5.28 -13.73 -10.37
C VAL A 309 6.50 -13.01 -9.78
N LEU A 310 7.38 -12.47 -10.63
CA LEU A 310 8.58 -11.74 -10.16
C LEU A 310 8.20 -10.49 -9.36
N LEU A 311 7.18 -9.75 -9.81
CA LEU A 311 6.66 -8.58 -9.13
C LEU A 311 6.12 -8.94 -7.73
N SER A 312 5.35 -10.04 -7.63
CA SER A 312 4.77 -10.54 -6.37
C SER A 312 5.85 -11.00 -5.39
N LEU A 313 6.86 -11.72 -5.87
CA LEU A 313 8.01 -12.12 -5.06
C LEU A 313 8.79 -10.88 -4.58
N GLY A 314 9.00 -9.92 -5.47
CA GLY A 314 9.60 -8.63 -5.14
C GLY A 314 8.83 -7.92 -4.04
N GLU A 315 7.50 -7.84 -4.16
CA GLU A 315 6.61 -7.20 -3.20
C GLU A 315 6.73 -7.81 -1.79
N ILE A 316 6.70 -9.13 -1.69
CA ILE A 316 6.88 -9.86 -0.43
C ILE A 316 8.21 -9.49 0.22
N LEU A 317 9.28 -9.40 -0.58
CA LEU A 317 10.63 -9.15 -0.08
C LEU A 317 10.86 -7.68 0.29
N TYR A 318 10.13 -6.71 -0.29
CA TYR A 318 10.40 -5.32 0.06
C TYR A 318 9.39 -4.71 1.04
N LYS A 319 8.09 -4.91 0.91
CA LYS A 319 7.08 -4.18 1.70
C LYS A 319 7.16 -4.47 3.20
N THR A 320 7.06 -5.73 3.58
CA THR A 320 7.05 -6.12 5.00
C THR A 320 8.40 -5.86 5.69
N PRO A 321 9.57 -6.25 5.11
CA PRO A 321 10.86 -5.96 5.75
C PRO A 321 11.22 -4.47 5.80
N ALA A 322 10.81 -3.66 4.80
CA ALA A 322 11.06 -2.22 4.82
C ALA A 322 10.29 -1.53 5.96
N THR A 323 9.00 -1.89 6.14
CA THR A 323 8.20 -1.37 7.25
C THR A 323 8.82 -1.68 8.61
N ALA A 324 9.27 -2.93 8.81
CA ALA A 324 9.93 -3.36 10.04
C ALA A 324 11.25 -2.61 10.25
N TYR A 325 12.10 -2.51 9.22
CA TYR A 325 13.36 -1.81 9.31
C TYR A 325 13.18 -0.33 9.71
N VAL A 326 12.23 0.37 9.11
CA VAL A 326 11.95 1.77 9.45
C VAL A 326 11.48 1.90 10.90
N ALA A 327 10.66 0.96 11.40
CA ALA A 327 10.24 0.92 12.80
C ALA A 327 11.43 0.70 13.75
N ASP A 328 12.31 -0.26 13.42
CA ASP A 328 13.49 -0.61 14.25
C ASP A 328 14.54 0.51 14.30
N GLN A 329 14.60 1.32 13.23
CA GLN A 329 15.51 2.47 13.17
C GLN A 329 14.94 3.73 13.85
N ALA A 330 13.68 3.74 14.19
CA ALA A 330 13.04 4.91 14.80
C ALA A 330 13.44 5.05 16.27
N PRO A 331 13.83 6.25 16.74
CA PRO A 331 13.95 6.53 18.16
C PRO A 331 12.60 6.33 18.87
N ALA A 332 12.60 5.95 20.15
CA ALA A 332 11.39 5.66 20.90
C ALA A 332 10.36 6.82 20.89
N HIS A 333 10.86 8.06 20.90
CA HIS A 333 10.02 9.27 20.85
C HIS A 333 9.56 9.67 19.43
N ALA A 334 10.08 9.04 18.37
CA ALA A 334 9.82 9.42 16.97
C ALA A 334 9.29 8.25 16.10
N ILE A 335 8.88 7.14 16.70
CA ILE A 335 8.36 5.95 15.97
C ILE A 335 7.20 6.35 15.05
N GLY A 336 6.26 7.16 15.55
CA GLY A 336 5.13 7.63 14.76
C GLY A 336 5.54 8.43 13.52
N LEU A 337 6.53 9.32 13.64
CA LEU A 337 7.06 10.09 12.51
C LEU A 337 7.66 9.18 11.43
N TYR A 338 8.51 8.22 11.83
CA TYR A 338 9.16 7.31 10.88
C TYR A 338 8.14 6.44 10.15
N GLN A 339 7.12 5.94 10.86
CA GLN A 339 6.04 5.15 10.26
C GLN A 339 5.17 6.02 9.34
N SER A 340 4.88 7.26 9.71
CA SER A 340 4.12 8.20 8.87
C SER A 340 4.88 8.56 7.60
N LEU A 341 6.19 8.75 7.67
CA LEU A 341 7.04 9.01 6.49
C LEU A 341 7.02 7.80 5.55
N TYR A 342 7.22 6.59 6.09
CA TYR A 342 7.14 5.37 5.29
C TYR A 342 5.77 5.19 4.63
N ALA A 343 4.69 5.36 5.39
CA ALA A 343 3.33 5.27 4.88
C ALA A 343 3.06 6.33 3.79
N GLY A 344 3.48 7.58 4.01
CA GLY A 344 3.34 8.66 3.03
C GLY A 344 4.08 8.38 1.73
N VAL A 345 5.31 7.88 1.83
CA VAL A 345 6.12 7.49 0.67
C VAL A 345 5.48 6.33 -0.09
N SER A 346 5.04 5.28 0.62
CA SER A 346 4.39 4.11 0.01
C SER A 346 3.07 4.43 -0.69
N VAL A 347 2.34 5.44 -0.24
CA VAL A 347 1.08 5.85 -0.88
C VAL A 347 1.31 6.81 -2.05
N SER A 348 2.46 7.49 -2.11
CA SER A 348 2.76 8.43 -3.19
C SER A 348 2.75 7.78 -4.59
N GLY A 349 3.05 6.48 -4.68
CA GLY A 349 2.91 5.71 -5.92
C GLY A 349 1.47 5.70 -6.47
N VAL A 350 0.45 5.78 -5.61
CA VAL A 350 -0.96 5.87 -6.03
C VAL A 350 -1.25 7.19 -6.74
N VAL A 351 -0.62 8.28 -6.27
CA VAL A 351 -0.79 9.63 -6.83
C VAL A 351 0.06 9.83 -8.07
N LEU A 352 1.32 9.43 -8.03
CA LEU A 352 2.30 9.73 -9.07
C LEU A 352 2.36 8.66 -10.16
N GLY A 353 2.12 7.39 -9.83
CA GLY A 353 2.26 6.28 -10.77
C GLY A 353 1.38 6.42 -12.01
N PRO A 354 0.06 6.56 -11.89
CA PRO A 354 -0.83 6.63 -13.04
C PRO A 354 -0.57 7.85 -13.95
N PRO A 355 -0.41 9.09 -13.46
CA PRO A 355 -0.17 10.22 -14.36
C PRO A 355 1.21 10.17 -15.02
N LEU A 356 2.27 9.78 -14.30
CA LEU A 356 3.60 9.68 -14.90
C LEU A 356 3.68 8.53 -15.91
N GLY A 357 3.13 7.36 -15.53
CA GLY A 357 3.09 6.22 -16.43
C GLY A 357 2.19 6.46 -17.63
N GLY A 358 1.00 7.06 -17.42
CA GLY A 358 0.06 7.37 -18.48
C GLY A 358 0.64 8.37 -19.50
N ALA A 359 1.27 9.45 -19.03
CA ALA A 359 1.92 10.43 -19.89
C ALA A 359 3.07 9.80 -20.70
N LEU A 360 3.93 9.00 -20.03
CA LEU A 360 5.05 8.34 -20.70
C LEU A 360 4.57 7.29 -21.70
N TYR A 361 3.56 6.48 -21.33
CA TYR A 361 3.01 5.45 -22.19
C TYR A 361 2.37 6.06 -23.45
N SER A 362 1.65 7.20 -23.32
CA SER A 362 1.07 7.91 -24.46
C SER A 362 2.12 8.52 -25.37
N ALA A 363 3.22 9.06 -24.81
CA ALA A 363 4.26 9.71 -25.60
C ALA A 363 5.25 8.72 -26.24
N ALA A 364 5.62 7.66 -25.51
CA ALA A 364 6.63 6.70 -25.91
C ALA A 364 6.37 5.32 -25.23
N PRO A 365 5.41 4.51 -25.74
CA PRO A 365 5.03 3.23 -25.11
C PRO A 365 6.20 2.29 -24.89
N GLY A 366 7.15 2.22 -25.84
CA GLY A 366 8.33 1.37 -25.77
C GLY A 366 9.36 1.78 -24.72
N LEU A 367 9.28 2.99 -24.15
CA LEU A 367 10.23 3.49 -23.17
C LEU A 367 9.80 3.22 -21.73
N LEU A 368 8.51 2.98 -21.49
CA LEU A 368 7.97 2.82 -20.13
C LEU A 368 8.60 1.62 -19.40
N TRP A 369 8.61 0.45 -20.03
CA TRP A 369 9.11 -0.77 -19.38
C TRP A 369 10.62 -0.74 -19.14
N PRO A 370 11.48 -0.33 -20.10
CA PRO A 370 12.90 -0.11 -19.83
C PRO A 370 13.15 0.85 -18.68
N LEU A 371 12.40 1.95 -18.61
CA LEU A 371 12.53 2.93 -17.52
C LEU A 371 12.13 2.32 -16.17
N CYS A 372 11.05 1.54 -16.11
CA CYS A 372 10.66 0.79 -14.91
C CYS A 372 11.79 -0.13 -14.42
N VAL A 373 12.44 -0.85 -15.36
CA VAL A 373 13.60 -1.72 -15.05
C VAL A 373 14.74 -0.91 -14.44
N VAL A 374 15.14 0.18 -15.11
CA VAL A 374 16.28 1.01 -14.67
C VAL A 374 16.00 1.65 -13.31
N LEU A 375 14.81 2.19 -13.11
CA LEU A 375 14.43 2.83 -11.85
C LEU A 375 14.39 1.83 -10.69
N ALA A 376 13.76 0.67 -10.88
CA ALA A 376 13.69 -0.35 -9.85
C ALA A 376 15.06 -0.99 -9.57
N ALA A 377 15.86 -1.25 -10.59
CA ALA A 377 17.22 -1.75 -10.43
C ALA A 377 18.12 -0.73 -9.72
N GLY A 378 18.04 0.55 -10.09
CA GLY A 378 18.78 1.64 -9.43
C GLY A 378 18.39 1.78 -7.95
N ALA A 379 17.08 1.72 -7.64
CA ALA A 379 16.58 1.73 -6.28
C ALA A 379 17.07 0.52 -5.47
N GLY A 380 17.02 -0.69 -6.05
CA GLY A 380 17.55 -1.90 -5.43
C GLY A 380 19.05 -1.82 -5.17
N ALA A 381 19.83 -1.38 -6.15
CA ALA A 381 21.27 -1.18 -6.02
C ALA A 381 21.62 -0.15 -4.93
N ALA A 382 20.87 0.98 -4.86
CA ALA A 382 21.06 1.99 -3.82
C ALA A 382 20.82 1.44 -2.40
N VAL A 383 19.79 0.61 -2.21
CA VAL A 383 19.50 -0.02 -0.91
C VAL A 383 20.57 -1.05 -0.55
N LEU A 384 21.05 -1.85 -1.50
CA LEU A 384 22.15 -2.80 -1.29
C LEU A 384 23.47 -2.09 -0.96
N TRP A 385 23.73 -0.97 -1.63
CA TRP A 385 24.89 -0.14 -1.31
C TRP A 385 24.79 0.44 0.10
N ALA A 386 23.62 0.97 0.49
CA ALA A 386 23.41 1.49 1.85
C ALA A 386 23.60 0.39 2.91
N HIS A 387 23.19 -0.84 2.63
CA HIS A 387 23.45 -2.00 3.48
C HIS A 387 24.96 -2.27 3.62
N ALA A 388 25.69 -2.32 2.50
CA ALA A 388 27.13 -2.57 2.50
C ALA A 388 27.90 -1.47 3.27
N GLU A 389 27.49 -0.21 3.11
CA GLU A 389 28.09 0.92 3.82
C GLU A 389 27.84 0.85 5.35
N GLN A 390 26.63 0.43 5.78
CA GLN A 390 26.34 0.20 7.19
C GLN A 390 27.27 -0.88 7.78
N GLN A 391 27.48 -1.97 7.06
CA GLN A 391 28.38 -3.04 7.50
C GLN A 391 29.84 -2.56 7.60
N ARG A 392 30.30 -1.78 6.61
CA ARG A 392 31.64 -1.19 6.63
C ARG A 392 31.86 -0.26 7.82
N ARG A 393 30.84 0.56 8.16
CA ARG A 393 30.91 1.45 9.33
C ARG A 393 30.93 0.69 10.63
N ALA A 394 30.13 -0.38 10.75
CA ALA A 394 30.13 -1.25 11.94
C ALA A 394 31.44 -2.03 12.10
N ALA A 395 32.15 -2.36 11.04
CA ALA A 395 33.43 -3.07 11.05
C ALA A 395 34.65 -2.15 11.31
N ARG A 396 34.49 -0.82 11.28
CA ARG A 396 35.58 0.11 11.60
C ARG A 396 35.83 0.09 13.10
N PRO A 397 37.09 -0.23 13.56
CA PRO A 397 37.44 -0.19 14.99
C PRO A 397 37.23 1.24 15.51
N ALA A 398 36.66 1.35 16.70
CA ALA A 398 36.55 2.63 17.40
C ALA A 398 37.93 3.27 17.44
N ARG A 399 38.07 4.51 16.97
CA ARG A 399 39.30 5.29 17.11
C ARG A 399 39.62 5.34 18.58
N PRO A 400 40.85 4.94 19.02
CA PRO A 400 41.19 5.05 20.41
C PRO A 400 40.98 6.50 20.85
N ALA A 401 40.27 6.69 21.96
CA ALA A 401 40.14 7.99 22.59
C ALA A 401 41.58 8.49 22.86
N HIS A 402 41.92 9.65 22.28
CA HIS A 402 43.14 10.33 22.64
C HIS A 402 43.09 10.51 24.16
N GLU A 403 43.96 9.80 24.90
CA GLU A 403 44.23 10.08 26.29
C GLU A 403 44.67 11.56 26.35
N THR A 404 43.77 12.41 26.83
CA THR A 404 44.12 13.76 27.26
C THR A 404 45.10 13.60 28.39
N GLY A 405 46.36 13.90 28.10
CA GLY A 405 47.47 13.76 29.01
C GLY A 405 47.17 14.37 30.38
N SER A 406 47.30 13.53 31.39
CA SER A 406 47.42 13.95 32.78
C SER A 406 48.67 14.84 32.90
N GLN A 407 48.44 16.15 33.04
CA GLN A 407 49.49 17.04 33.52
C GLN A 407 49.91 16.60 34.92
N PRO A 408 51.24 16.42 35.20
CA PRO A 408 51.69 16.19 36.55
C PRO A 408 51.50 17.50 37.35
N GLN A 409 50.72 17.44 38.44
CA GLN A 409 50.70 18.48 39.43
C GLN A 409 52.15 18.58 40.07
N ALA A 410 52.80 19.70 39.80
CA ALA A 410 54.00 20.09 40.52
C ALA A 410 53.65 20.37 41.98
N VAL A 411 54.12 19.52 42.87
CA VAL A 411 54.12 19.77 44.28
C VAL A 411 55.24 20.78 44.52
N ALA A 412 54.86 22.02 44.86
CA ALA A 412 55.74 23.02 45.42
C ALA A 412 55.65 22.93 46.94
N GLY A 413 56.79 22.73 47.60
CA GLY A 413 56.99 22.65 49.06
C GLY A 413 56.79 23.99 49.78
#